data_e62445ded045a67b07b092e04490e575
#
_entry.id   e62445ded045a67b07b092e04490e575
#
_cell.length_a   1.000
_cell.length_b   1.000
_cell.length_c   1.000
_cell.angle_alpha   90.00
_cell.angle_beta   90.00
_cell.angle_gamma   90.00
#
_symmetry.space_group_name_H-M   'P 1'
#
loop_
_entity.id
_entity.type
_entity.pdbx_description
1 polymer ?
#
loop_
_entity_poly.entity_id
_entity_poly.type
_entity_poly.pdbx_seq_one_letter_code
_entity_poly.pdbx_strand_id
1 'polypeptide(L)'
;MALTLAELCAGTEKDYGMTLIAGEKGIDNMVQWVHYIEGGEVPRFLHGYELVFTTGMENHNTGWLIKFAEKLHEYRACGFVINLGPYVKDVPSEVIDYCNRVSLPLYTIPWETRIIDITYELCHHIVTDEKQSRNVADTFIYAINNPLREEKYKPELEKIGFVDGEPYEVAALKIDMDKEK
;
A
#
# COMPACT_ATOMS: atom_id res chain seq x y z
N MET A 1 4.27 3.71 -12.07
CA MET A 1 4.27 4.60 -10.88
C MET A 1 4.17 3.70 -9.66
N ALA A 2 4.65 4.13 -8.51
CA ALA A 2 4.46 3.32 -7.30
C ALA A 2 3.00 3.49 -6.84
N LEU A 3 2.32 2.38 -6.55
CA LEU A 3 0.94 2.35 -6.08
C LEU A 3 0.86 3.00 -4.70
N THR A 4 -0.05 3.95 -4.53
CA THR A 4 -0.31 4.60 -3.24
C THR A 4 -1.40 3.88 -2.46
N LEU A 5 -1.44 4.11 -1.14
CA LEU A 5 -2.48 3.54 -0.28
C LEU A 5 -3.87 4.07 -0.66
N ALA A 6 -3.98 5.34 -1.08
CA ALA A 6 -5.23 5.93 -1.56
C ALA A 6 -5.75 5.22 -2.82
N GLU A 7 -4.86 4.93 -3.78
CA GLU A 7 -5.21 4.19 -5.01
C GLU A 7 -5.59 2.75 -4.69
N LEU A 8 -4.80 2.07 -3.84
CA LEU A 8 -5.06 0.68 -3.46
C LEU A 8 -6.40 0.53 -2.73
N CYS A 9 -6.73 1.45 -1.82
CA CYS A 9 -7.93 1.38 -1.00
C CYS A 9 -9.17 2.03 -1.66
N ALA A 10 -9.05 2.52 -2.90
CA ALA A 10 -10.17 3.10 -3.63
C ALA A 10 -11.32 2.09 -3.78
N GLY A 11 -12.52 2.45 -3.29
CA GLY A 11 -13.71 1.59 -3.36
C GLY A 11 -13.88 0.61 -2.18
N THR A 12 -12.85 0.34 -1.38
CA THR A 12 -12.93 -0.63 -0.27
C THR A 12 -13.93 -0.26 0.82
N GLU A 13 -14.24 1.02 0.98
CA GLU A 13 -15.28 1.48 1.91
C GLU A 13 -16.66 0.95 1.49
N LYS A 14 -16.99 1.03 0.21
CA LYS A 14 -18.26 0.57 -0.33
C LYS A 14 -18.36 -0.95 -0.32
N ASP A 15 -17.29 -1.65 -0.66
CA ASP A 15 -17.32 -3.08 -0.93
C ASP A 15 -17.08 -3.91 0.35
N TYR A 16 -16.31 -3.38 1.29
CA TYR A 16 -15.88 -4.07 2.53
C TYR A 16 -16.16 -3.29 3.81
N GLY A 17 -16.69 -2.07 3.75
CA GLY A 17 -16.87 -1.20 4.91
C GLY A 17 -15.54 -0.72 5.51
N MET A 18 -14.44 -0.73 4.73
CA MET A 18 -13.14 -0.29 5.20
C MET A 18 -13.08 1.23 5.27
N THR A 19 -13.08 1.77 6.49
CA THR A 19 -13.16 3.21 6.74
C THR A 19 -11.87 3.75 7.32
N LEU A 20 -11.34 4.82 6.75
CA LEU A 20 -10.20 5.57 7.30
C LEU A 20 -10.65 6.36 8.54
N ILE A 21 -10.00 6.14 9.69
CA ILE A 21 -10.36 6.82 10.95
C ILE A 21 -9.25 7.73 11.50
N ALA A 22 -8.02 7.57 11.02
CA ALA A 22 -6.90 8.44 11.42
C ALA A 22 -5.77 8.40 10.38
N GLY A 23 -4.82 9.34 10.48
CA GLY A 23 -3.60 9.36 9.66
C GLY A 23 -3.82 9.79 8.21
N GLU A 24 -4.86 10.55 7.90
CA GLU A 24 -5.23 10.98 6.54
C GLU A 24 -4.06 11.55 5.73
N LYS A 25 -3.13 12.25 6.37
CA LYS A 25 -1.96 12.82 5.69
C LYS A 25 -1.00 11.77 5.10
N GLY A 26 -1.14 10.51 5.48
CA GLY A 26 -0.32 9.40 5.00
C GLY A 26 -0.99 8.56 3.92
N ILE A 27 -2.14 8.94 3.37
CA ILE A 27 -2.83 8.15 2.33
C ILE A 27 -2.03 8.04 1.03
N ASP A 28 -1.10 8.95 0.79
CA ASP A 28 -0.18 8.92 -0.35
C ASP A 28 1.07 8.07 -0.10
N ASN A 29 1.17 7.40 1.07
CA ASN A 29 2.24 6.44 1.31
C ASN A 29 2.21 5.34 0.26
N MET A 30 3.40 4.98 -0.25
CA MET A 30 3.54 3.85 -1.15
C MET A 30 3.18 2.55 -0.44
N VAL A 31 2.55 1.62 -1.15
CA VAL A 31 2.23 0.30 -0.68
C VAL A 31 2.86 -0.76 -1.58
N GLN A 32 3.49 -1.76 -0.99
CA GLN A 32 4.15 -2.85 -1.72
C GLN A 32 3.51 -4.20 -1.46
N TRP A 33 2.92 -4.39 -0.27
CA TRP A 33 2.30 -5.66 0.09
C TRP A 33 1.24 -5.50 1.18
N VAL A 34 0.43 -6.55 1.34
CA VAL A 34 -0.53 -6.69 2.44
C VAL A 34 -0.01 -7.76 3.39
N HIS A 35 -0.01 -7.48 4.68
CA HIS A 35 0.46 -8.41 5.70
C HIS A 35 -0.58 -8.56 6.82
N TYR A 36 -0.66 -9.75 7.41
CA TYR A 36 -1.56 -10.02 8.52
C TYR A 36 -0.74 -10.37 9.77
N ILE A 37 -0.97 -9.64 10.85
CA ILE A 37 -0.23 -9.79 12.11
C ILE A 37 -1.21 -9.89 13.27
N GLU A 38 -1.08 -10.92 14.08
CA GLU A 38 -1.69 -11.02 15.39
C GLU A 38 -0.62 -10.90 16.48
N GLY A 39 -1.05 -10.40 17.65
CA GLY A 39 -0.17 -10.25 18.79
C GLY A 39 0.50 -8.88 18.92
N GLY A 40 0.99 -8.58 20.11
CA GLY A 40 1.63 -7.30 20.45
C GLY A 40 3.07 -7.14 19.97
N GLU A 41 3.69 -8.21 19.47
CA GLU A 41 5.02 -8.14 18.87
C GLU A 41 4.89 -8.01 17.37
N VAL A 42 5.14 -6.80 16.87
CA VAL A 42 5.28 -6.59 15.42
C VAL A 42 6.48 -7.39 14.96
N PRO A 43 6.29 -8.33 14.01
CA PRO A 43 7.38 -9.16 13.55
C PRO A 43 8.52 -8.34 12.97
N ARG A 44 9.74 -8.75 13.29
CA ARG A 44 10.98 -8.23 12.69
C ARG A 44 11.09 -8.51 11.18
N PHE A 45 9.99 -8.98 10.57
CA PHE A 45 9.92 -9.41 9.18
C PHE A 45 9.29 -8.37 8.27
N LEU A 46 8.79 -7.22 8.80
CA LEU A 46 8.35 -6.13 7.95
C LEU A 46 9.55 -5.51 7.24
N HIS A 47 9.40 -5.31 5.94
CA HIS A 47 10.40 -4.67 5.10
C HIS A 47 10.14 -3.16 4.94
N GLY A 48 8.98 -2.71 5.40
CA GLY A 48 8.42 -1.39 5.16
C GLY A 48 7.45 -1.37 3.97
N TYR A 49 6.53 -0.41 3.99
CA TYR A 49 5.51 -0.22 2.94
C TYR A 49 4.42 -1.29 2.89
N GLU A 50 4.25 -2.11 3.94
CA GLU A 50 3.13 -3.03 4.05
C GLU A 50 1.89 -2.35 4.64
N LEU A 51 0.70 -2.71 4.12
CA LEU A 51 -0.57 -2.49 4.77
C LEU A 51 -0.85 -3.67 5.70
N VAL A 52 -0.90 -3.43 7.01
CA VAL A 52 -0.97 -4.49 8.02
C VAL A 52 -2.39 -4.67 8.55
N PHE A 53 -2.92 -5.88 8.47
CA PHE A 53 -4.21 -6.26 9.06
C PHE A 53 -4.04 -6.92 10.42
N THR A 54 -4.96 -6.66 11.34
CA THR A 54 -5.03 -7.32 12.65
C THR A 54 -6.46 -7.44 13.18
N THR A 55 -6.75 -8.50 13.92
CA THR A 55 -8.01 -8.64 14.70
C THR A 55 -7.79 -8.35 16.19
N GLY A 56 -6.54 -8.34 16.65
CA GLY A 56 -6.20 -8.20 18.06
C GLY A 56 -6.48 -9.43 18.91
N MET A 57 -6.68 -10.60 18.31
CA MET A 57 -7.13 -11.83 18.99
C MET A 57 -6.20 -12.29 20.13
N GLU A 58 -4.90 -12.07 20.01
CA GLU A 58 -3.92 -12.49 21.01
C GLU A 58 -3.77 -11.51 22.19
N ASN A 59 -4.48 -10.38 22.14
CA ASN A 59 -4.30 -9.30 23.11
C ASN A 59 -5.49 -9.17 24.07
N HIS A 60 -5.20 -9.16 25.37
CA HIS A 60 -6.22 -9.13 26.42
C HIS A 60 -6.51 -7.74 26.99
N ASN A 61 -5.84 -6.68 26.50
CA ASN A 61 -6.07 -5.31 26.91
C ASN A 61 -5.88 -4.32 25.76
N THR A 62 -6.51 -3.16 25.84
CA THR A 62 -6.46 -2.13 24.78
C THR A 62 -5.13 -1.39 24.70
N GLY A 63 -4.30 -1.42 25.74
CA GLY A 63 -3.00 -0.73 25.79
C GLY A 63 -1.94 -1.31 24.85
N TRP A 64 -2.21 -2.44 24.20
CA TRP A 64 -1.31 -3.00 23.18
C TRP A 64 -1.38 -2.23 21.84
N LEU A 65 -2.55 -1.67 21.50
CA LEU A 65 -2.77 -1.00 20.21
C LEU A 65 -1.84 0.19 19.98
N ILE A 66 -1.58 0.98 21.01
CA ILE A 66 -0.65 2.10 20.88
C ILE A 66 0.78 1.61 20.61
N LYS A 67 1.24 0.59 21.31
CA LYS A 67 2.56 -0.01 21.11
C LYS A 67 2.67 -0.66 19.72
N PHE A 68 1.57 -1.26 19.26
CA PHE A 68 1.49 -1.84 17.93
C PHE A 68 1.62 -0.75 16.86
N ALA A 69 0.88 0.36 16.97
CA ALA A 69 0.97 1.49 16.05
C ALA A 69 2.38 2.12 16.06
N GLU A 70 3.01 2.28 17.24
CA GLU A 70 4.37 2.76 17.39
C GLU A 70 5.37 1.87 16.63
N LYS A 71 5.24 0.55 16.78
CA LYS A 71 6.09 -0.42 16.09
C LYS A 71 5.87 -0.42 14.58
N LEU A 72 4.62 -0.39 14.12
CA LEU A 72 4.33 -0.29 12.70
C LEU A 72 4.96 0.96 12.07
N HIS A 73 4.89 2.10 12.76
CA HIS A 73 5.54 3.32 12.32
C HIS A 73 7.08 3.18 12.29
N GLU A 74 7.69 2.58 13.34
CA GLU A 74 9.13 2.31 13.42
C GLU A 74 9.60 1.45 12.23
N TYR A 75 8.82 0.42 11.86
CA TYR A 75 9.09 -0.48 10.73
C TYR A 75 8.60 0.04 9.38
N ARG A 76 8.15 1.30 9.30
CA ARG A 76 7.73 1.97 8.07
C ARG A 76 6.56 1.27 7.36
N ALA A 77 5.65 0.64 8.09
CA ALA A 77 4.39 0.21 7.51
C ALA A 77 3.67 1.40 6.87
N CYS A 78 3.03 1.20 5.73
CA CYS A 78 2.32 2.29 5.05
C CYS A 78 0.99 2.66 5.70
N GLY A 79 0.44 1.76 6.52
CA GLY A 79 -0.80 1.92 7.26
C GLY A 79 -1.22 0.60 7.90
N PHE A 80 -2.33 0.60 8.63
CA PHE A 80 -2.88 -0.62 9.18
C PHE A 80 -4.40 -0.62 9.27
N VAL A 81 -4.98 -1.81 9.34
CA VAL A 81 -6.42 -2.07 9.34
C VAL A 81 -6.77 -2.92 10.55
N ILE A 82 -7.72 -2.45 11.36
CA ILE A 82 -8.25 -3.18 12.52
C ILE A 82 -9.61 -3.75 12.15
N ASN A 83 -9.77 -5.06 12.32
CA ASN A 83 -11.08 -5.69 12.25
C ASN A 83 -11.80 -5.51 13.59
N LEU A 84 -12.84 -4.65 13.60
CA LEU A 84 -13.62 -4.34 14.79
C LEU A 84 -14.57 -5.49 15.11
N GLY A 85 -14.44 -6.06 16.31
CA GLY A 85 -15.22 -7.22 16.72
C GLY A 85 -15.05 -7.58 18.20
N PRO A 86 -15.10 -8.87 18.53
CA PRO A 86 -15.07 -9.31 19.93
C PRO A 86 -13.75 -8.96 20.66
N TYR A 87 -12.66 -8.81 19.94
CA TYR A 87 -11.34 -8.55 20.52
C TYR A 87 -11.00 -7.06 20.58
N VAL A 88 -11.37 -6.30 19.58
CA VAL A 88 -11.24 -4.84 19.54
C VAL A 88 -12.61 -4.26 19.19
N LYS A 89 -13.29 -3.70 20.18
CA LYS A 89 -14.62 -3.10 19.98
C LYS A 89 -14.53 -1.68 19.45
N ASP A 90 -13.59 -0.93 19.98
CA ASP A 90 -13.36 0.47 19.65
C ASP A 90 -11.86 0.76 19.62
N VAL A 91 -11.46 1.74 18.82
CA VAL A 91 -10.08 2.21 18.78
C VAL A 91 -9.89 3.34 19.79
N PRO A 92 -8.97 3.23 20.75
CA PRO A 92 -8.72 4.27 21.73
C PRO A 92 -8.30 5.60 21.08
N SER A 93 -8.78 6.72 21.61
CA SER A 93 -8.44 8.07 21.11
C SER A 93 -6.93 8.34 21.07
N GLU A 94 -6.19 7.80 22.03
CA GLU A 94 -4.73 7.92 22.08
C GLU A 94 -4.04 7.31 20.84
N VAL A 95 -4.59 6.22 20.28
CA VAL A 95 -4.09 5.59 19.05
C VAL A 95 -4.42 6.46 17.83
N ILE A 96 -5.64 7.00 17.79
CA ILE A 96 -6.09 7.94 16.75
C ILE A 96 -5.19 9.18 16.74
N ASP A 97 -4.96 9.78 17.91
CA ASP A 97 -4.10 10.97 18.07
C ASP A 97 -2.66 10.69 17.65
N TYR A 98 -2.13 9.51 18.02
CA TYR A 98 -0.80 9.09 17.59
C TYR A 98 -0.73 8.95 16.07
N CYS A 99 -1.65 8.22 15.45
CA CYS A 99 -1.70 8.00 14.00
C CYS A 99 -1.80 9.33 13.23
N ASN A 100 -2.63 10.26 13.70
CA ASN A 100 -2.74 11.59 13.12
C ASN A 100 -1.44 12.39 13.22
N ARG A 101 -0.75 12.29 14.36
CA ARG A 101 0.52 13.01 14.60
C ARG A 101 1.64 12.52 13.69
N VAL A 102 1.75 11.20 13.48
CA VAL A 102 2.83 10.59 12.69
C VAL A 102 2.44 10.31 11.25
N SER A 103 1.21 10.68 10.85
CA SER A 103 0.68 10.44 9.51
C SER A 103 0.68 8.96 9.12
N LEU A 104 0.31 8.07 10.06
CA LEU A 104 0.15 6.64 9.85
C LEU A 104 -1.34 6.33 9.60
N PRO A 105 -1.75 6.00 8.37
CA PRO A 105 -3.13 5.66 8.06
C PRO A 105 -3.65 4.49 8.87
N LEU A 106 -4.79 4.71 9.53
CA LEU A 106 -5.50 3.70 10.32
C LEU A 106 -6.90 3.52 9.77
N TYR A 107 -7.19 2.32 9.33
CA TYR A 107 -8.50 1.91 8.86
C TYR A 107 -9.16 0.95 9.84
N THR A 108 -10.48 0.88 9.77
CA THR A 108 -11.28 -0.15 10.43
C THR A 108 -12.13 -0.88 9.41
N ILE A 109 -12.39 -2.18 9.67
CA ILE A 109 -13.36 -2.99 8.94
C ILE A 109 -14.33 -3.65 9.91
N PRO A 110 -15.61 -3.89 9.54
CA PRO A 110 -16.55 -4.63 10.33
C PRO A 110 -16.11 -6.08 10.56
N TRP A 111 -16.53 -6.70 11.67
CA TRP A 111 -16.22 -8.09 12.00
C TRP A 111 -16.68 -9.09 10.93
N GLU A 112 -17.80 -8.80 10.31
CA GLU A 112 -18.42 -9.64 9.27
C GLU A 112 -17.62 -9.65 7.97
N THR A 113 -16.70 -8.69 7.78
CA THR A 113 -15.86 -8.63 6.59
C THR A 113 -14.86 -9.77 6.61
N ARG A 114 -14.88 -10.58 5.56
CA ARG A 114 -13.91 -11.66 5.39
C ARG A 114 -12.54 -11.08 4.99
N ILE A 115 -11.61 -11.13 5.92
CA ILE A 115 -10.24 -10.61 5.71
C ILE A 115 -9.59 -11.25 4.47
N ILE A 116 -9.87 -12.53 4.21
CA ILE A 116 -9.32 -13.24 3.04
C ILE A 116 -9.76 -12.58 1.72
N ASP A 117 -11.02 -12.15 1.62
CA ASP A 117 -11.56 -11.60 0.38
C ASP A 117 -10.92 -10.23 0.09
N ILE A 118 -10.89 -9.33 1.09
CA ILE A 118 -10.27 -8.02 0.94
C ILE A 118 -8.76 -8.11 0.70
N THR A 119 -8.05 -8.95 1.43
CA THR A 119 -6.60 -9.11 1.25
C THR A 119 -6.25 -9.72 -0.10
N TYR A 120 -7.06 -10.66 -0.61
CA TYR A 120 -6.92 -11.20 -1.94
C TYR A 120 -7.05 -10.11 -3.02
N GLU A 121 -8.09 -9.28 -2.92
CA GLU A 121 -8.32 -8.19 -3.89
C GLU A 121 -7.19 -7.17 -3.87
N LEU A 122 -6.78 -6.72 -2.68
CA LEU A 122 -5.68 -5.78 -2.54
C LEU A 122 -4.36 -6.35 -3.09
N CYS A 123 -4.02 -7.60 -2.78
CA CYS A 123 -2.83 -8.26 -3.32
C CYS A 123 -2.91 -8.41 -4.85
N HIS A 124 -4.09 -8.76 -5.39
CA HIS A 124 -4.29 -8.85 -6.83
C HIS A 124 -4.08 -7.48 -7.52
N HIS A 125 -4.55 -6.39 -6.90
CA HIS A 125 -4.35 -5.04 -7.40
C HIS A 125 -2.86 -4.68 -7.42
N ILE A 126 -2.11 -4.92 -6.32
CA ILE A 126 -0.66 -4.69 -6.24
C ILE A 126 0.08 -5.43 -7.36
N VAL A 127 -0.17 -6.74 -7.50
CA VAL A 127 0.51 -7.57 -8.52
C VAL A 127 0.18 -7.13 -9.94
N THR A 128 -1.05 -6.65 -10.16
CA THR A 128 -1.48 -6.16 -11.48
C THR A 128 -0.78 -4.85 -11.82
N ASP A 129 -0.71 -3.91 -10.87
CA ASP A 129 0.01 -2.64 -11.03
C ASP A 129 1.51 -2.87 -11.30
N GLU A 130 2.15 -3.76 -10.54
CA GLU A 130 3.55 -4.14 -10.78
C GLU A 130 3.78 -4.70 -12.19
N LYS A 131 2.88 -5.57 -12.68
CA LYS A 131 2.97 -6.12 -14.04
C LYS A 131 2.81 -5.05 -15.10
N GLN A 132 1.87 -4.12 -14.92
CA GLN A 132 1.68 -3.01 -15.85
C GLN A 132 2.92 -2.11 -15.88
N SER A 133 3.45 -1.73 -14.73
CA SER A 133 4.65 -0.90 -14.64
C SER A 133 5.88 -1.57 -15.28
N ARG A 134 6.02 -2.88 -15.10
CA ARG A 134 7.11 -3.65 -15.74
C ARG A 134 6.93 -3.74 -17.24
N ASN A 135 5.72 -3.97 -17.73
CA ASN A 135 5.42 -4.03 -19.17
C ASN A 135 5.73 -2.70 -19.86
N VAL A 136 5.45 -1.56 -19.21
CA VAL A 136 5.81 -0.23 -19.72
C VAL A 136 7.32 -0.10 -19.91
N ALA A 137 8.11 -0.42 -18.87
CA ALA A 137 9.57 -0.37 -18.93
C ALA A 137 10.13 -1.28 -20.03
N ASP A 138 9.63 -2.53 -20.10
CA ASP A 138 10.05 -3.50 -21.11
C ASP A 138 9.71 -3.04 -22.55
N THR A 139 8.55 -2.40 -22.73
CA THR A 139 8.16 -1.84 -24.02
C THR A 139 9.09 -0.72 -24.46
N PHE A 140 9.47 0.19 -23.55
CA PHE A 140 10.46 1.24 -23.84
C PHE A 140 11.84 0.64 -24.16
N ILE A 141 12.32 -0.31 -23.36
CA ILE A 141 13.59 -1.00 -23.63
C ILE A 141 13.55 -1.68 -24.99
N TYR A 142 12.44 -2.33 -25.34
CA TYR A 142 12.27 -2.94 -26.65
C TYR A 142 12.30 -1.90 -27.77
N ALA A 143 11.57 -0.80 -27.64
CA ALA A 143 11.53 0.28 -28.63
C ALA A 143 12.93 0.89 -28.88
N ILE A 144 13.69 1.18 -27.80
CA ILE A 144 15.05 1.72 -27.88
C ILE A 144 15.98 0.75 -28.63
N ASN A 145 15.89 -0.55 -28.36
CA ASN A 145 16.76 -1.55 -28.97
C ASN A 145 16.31 -1.98 -30.39
N ASN A 146 15.05 -1.68 -30.77
CA ASN A 146 14.48 -2.08 -32.06
C ASN A 146 13.69 -0.94 -32.73
N PRO A 147 14.32 0.22 -33.02
CA PRO A 147 13.62 1.41 -33.50
C PRO A 147 12.88 1.21 -34.83
N LEU A 148 13.29 0.23 -35.63
CA LEU A 148 12.65 -0.07 -36.94
C LEU A 148 11.47 -1.04 -36.83
N ARG A 149 11.10 -1.48 -35.61
CA ARG A 149 10.00 -2.40 -35.38
C ARG A 149 8.81 -1.73 -34.72
N GLU A 150 8.40 -0.59 -35.25
CA GLU A 150 7.34 0.27 -34.72
C GLU A 150 6.02 -0.47 -34.53
N GLU A 151 5.68 -1.39 -35.43
CA GLU A 151 4.47 -2.18 -35.38
C GLU A 151 4.31 -3.03 -34.11
N LYS A 152 5.42 -3.27 -33.39
CA LYS A 152 5.41 -4.10 -32.18
C LYS A 152 5.29 -3.30 -30.87
N TYR A 153 5.80 -2.07 -30.84
CA TYR A 153 5.82 -1.31 -29.59
C TYR A 153 4.87 -0.11 -29.61
N LYS A 154 4.59 0.50 -30.76
CA LYS A 154 3.68 1.65 -30.85
C LYS A 154 2.32 1.38 -30.24
N PRO A 155 1.62 0.28 -30.54
CA PRO A 155 0.31 0.02 -29.97
C PRO A 155 0.31 -0.13 -28.42
N GLU A 156 1.41 -0.62 -27.87
CA GLU A 156 1.56 -0.74 -26.40
C GLU A 156 1.87 0.61 -25.75
N LEU A 157 2.67 1.45 -26.41
CA LEU A 157 2.95 2.81 -25.95
C LEU A 157 1.70 3.70 -26.01
N GLU A 158 0.88 3.57 -27.08
CA GLU A 158 -0.38 4.30 -27.20
C GLU A 158 -1.37 3.97 -26.08
N LYS A 159 -1.45 2.71 -25.64
CA LYS A 159 -2.31 2.30 -24.51
C LYS A 159 -1.98 3.00 -23.20
N ILE A 160 -0.74 3.44 -23.03
CA ILE A 160 -0.25 4.14 -21.84
C ILE A 160 -0.11 5.65 -22.05
N GLY A 161 -0.70 6.18 -23.14
CA GLY A 161 -0.82 7.62 -23.41
C GLY A 161 0.31 8.23 -24.19
N PHE A 162 1.24 7.44 -24.76
CA PHE A 162 2.24 7.97 -25.68
C PHE A 162 1.68 8.03 -27.09
N VAL A 163 1.58 9.25 -27.63
CA VAL A 163 1.02 9.53 -28.96
C VAL A 163 2.14 9.78 -29.95
N ASP A 164 2.07 9.13 -31.13
CA ASP A 164 3.05 9.33 -32.19
C ASP A 164 3.03 10.78 -32.70
N GLY A 165 4.22 11.37 -32.86
CA GLY A 165 4.37 12.75 -33.32
C GLY A 165 4.33 13.83 -32.24
N GLU A 166 3.99 13.51 -31.00
CA GLU A 166 4.09 14.43 -29.88
C GLU A 166 5.55 14.55 -29.37
N PRO A 167 5.99 15.75 -28.95
CA PRO A 167 7.31 15.92 -28.38
C PRO A 167 7.38 15.39 -26.94
N TYR A 168 8.38 14.56 -26.63
CA TYR A 168 8.63 14.04 -25.30
C TYR A 168 10.02 14.44 -24.82
N GLU A 169 10.12 14.77 -23.53
CA GLU A 169 11.40 15.01 -22.86
C GLU A 169 11.80 13.76 -22.07
N VAL A 170 13.09 13.43 -22.11
CA VAL A 170 13.67 12.34 -21.33
C VAL A 170 14.53 12.92 -20.22
N ALA A 171 14.20 12.60 -18.97
CA ALA A 171 15.00 12.93 -17.81
C ALA A 171 15.65 11.67 -17.23
N ALA A 172 16.95 11.70 -16.99
CA ALA A 172 17.66 10.66 -16.27
C ALA A 172 17.97 11.14 -14.84
N LEU A 173 17.47 10.41 -13.85
CA LEU A 173 17.72 10.67 -12.44
C LEU A 173 18.64 9.58 -11.88
N LYS A 174 19.75 9.98 -11.28
CA LYS A 174 20.61 9.08 -10.49
C LYS A 174 20.35 9.36 -9.01
N ILE A 175 19.80 8.38 -8.31
CA ILE A 175 19.62 8.44 -6.87
C ILE A 175 20.77 7.67 -6.23
N ASP A 176 21.68 8.39 -5.57
CA ASP A 176 22.70 7.76 -4.73
C ASP A 176 22.04 7.46 -3.38
N MET A 177 21.62 6.20 -3.20
CA MET A 177 21.15 5.74 -1.90
C MET A 177 22.38 5.49 -1.02
N ASP A 178 22.67 6.40 -0.10
CA ASP A 178 23.62 6.13 0.97
C ASP A 178 23.13 4.89 1.72
N LYS A 179 23.91 3.84 1.65
CA LYS A 179 23.70 2.65 2.49
C LYS A 179 24.07 3.05 3.91
N GLU A 180 23.13 3.61 4.65
CA GLU A 180 23.27 3.65 6.09
C GLU A 180 23.35 2.19 6.59
N LYS A 181 24.51 1.93 7.23
CA LYS A 181 24.88 0.63 7.81
C LYS A 181 24.07 0.34 9.07
#